data_6898ba3cb1340cd44bb65bc8dab08463
#
_entry.id   6898ba3cb1340cd44bb65bc8dab08463
#
_cell.length_a   1.000
_cell.length_b   1.000
_cell.length_c   1.000
_cell.angle_alpha   90.00
_cell.angle_beta   90.00
_cell.angle_gamma   90.00
#
_symmetry.space_group_name_H-M   'P 1'
#
loop_
_entity.id
_entity.type
_entity.pdbx_description
1 polymer ?
#
loop_
_entity_poly.entity_id
_entity_poly.type
_entity_poly.pdbx_seq_one_letter_code
_entity_poly.pdbx_strand_id
1 'polypeptide(L)'
;MTIKVIATDMDGTLLDARGQLDIPRLEKILDQLDQRGIRFVIATGNEIHRMRQLLEHLVDRVVLVVANGARIFENNELIQAQTWDDAIVDKALPHFEGRACQDQFVVTGMKGGFVKEGTIFTDLESFMTPEMIEKFYQRMQFVDALTSDLFGGVLKMSMVVGEERLSSVLEEINDLFDGRVRAVSSGYGCIDILQAGIHKAWGLEELLKRWDLNPRQIMAFGDSENDVEMLEMAGIAYAMENADDKAKAVATALAPANSQGGVYQVLENWLEKGE
;
A
#
# COMPACT_ATOMS: atom_id res chain seq x y z
N MET A 1 11.61 22.58 11.79
CA MET A 1 11.89 21.50 10.80
C MET A 1 10.98 21.80 9.62
N THR A 2 11.48 21.87 8.40
CA THR A 2 10.63 22.22 7.24
C THR A 2 10.17 20.96 6.54
N ILE A 3 8.88 20.66 6.57
CA ILE A 3 8.29 19.53 5.84
C ILE A 3 8.33 19.83 4.33
N LYS A 4 8.70 18.84 3.54
CA LYS A 4 8.81 18.87 2.08
C LYS A 4 8.02 17.76 1.40
N VAL A 5 7.64 16.75 2.17
CA VAL A 5 6.89 15.59 1.68
C VAL A 5 5.79 15.26 2.68
N ILE A 6 4.57 15.14 2.19
CA ILE A 6 3.47 14.48 2.88
C ILE A 6 3.38 13.07 2.31
N ALA A 7 3.47 12.05 3.16
CA ALA A 7 3.31 10.64 2.78
C ALA A 7 2.08 10.06 3.50
N THR A 8 1.19 9.41 2.79
CA THR A 8 -0.01 8.81 3.40
C THR A 8 -0.28 7.44 2.81
N ASP A 9 -0.73 6.52 3.67
CA ASP A 9 -1.42 5.33 3.18
C ASP A 9 -2.81 5.70 2.64
N MET A 10 -3.46 4.71 2.03
CA MET A 10 -4.76 4.87 1.35
C MET A 10 -5.90 4.28 2.18
N ASP A 11 -5.94 2.94 2.29
CA ASP A 11 -7.02 2.20 2.93
C ASP A 11 -6.89 2.28 4.46
N GLY A 12 -7.96 2.70 5.15
CA GLY A 12 -7.89 2.91 6.61
C GLY A 12 -7.21 4.23 7.02
N THR A 13 -6.64 4.99 6.08
CA THR A 13 -5.92 6.24 6.33
C THR A 13 -6.52 7.41 5.56
N LEU A 14 -6.25 7.55 4.26
CA LEU A 14 -6.75 8.67 3.45
C LEU A 14 -8.20 8.46 2.98
N LEU A 15 -8.59 7.22 2.66
CA LEU A 15 -9.97 6.87 2.32
C LEU A 15 -10.85 6.86 3.56
N ASP A 16 -12.10 7.24 3.38
CA ASP A 16 -13.12 7.10 4.43
C ASP A 16 -13.47 5.62 4.71
N ALA A 17 -14.34 5.37 5.69
CA ALA A 17 -14.77 4.02 6.07
C ALA A 17 -15.54 3.26 4.95
N ARG A 18 -15.92 3.94 3.86
CA ARG A 18 -16.57 3.36 2.69
C ARG A 18 -15.61 3.14 1.53
N GLY A 19 -14.31 3.39 1.74
CA GLY A 19 -13.30 3.32 0.69
C GLY A 19 -13.38 4.43 -0.35
N GLN A 20 -13.95 5.60 0.02
CA GLN A 20 -14.12 6.75 -0.87
C GLN A 20 -13.10 7.84 -0.58
N LEU A 21 -12.65 8.51 -1.64
CA LEU A 21 -11.74 9.65 -1.57
C LEU A 21 -12.53 10.95 -1.68
N ASP A 22 -12.29 11.90 -0.79
CA ASP A 22 -12.83 13.25 -0.90
C ASP A 22 -12.01 14.08 -1.90
N ILE A 23 -12.29 13.89 -3.20
CA ILE A 23 -11.56 14.55 -4.30
C ILE A 23 -11.55 16.07 -4.14
N PRO A 24 -12.69 16.76 -3.90
CA PRO A 24 -12.69 18.24 -3.78
C PRO A 24 -11.85 18.74 -2.60
N ARG A 25 -11.80 17.97 -1.52
CA ARG A 25 -11.03 18.35 -0.33
C ARG A 25 -9.55 18.11 -0.54
N LEU A 26 -9.19 16.97 -1.15
CA LEU A 26 -7.81 16.66 -1.51
C LEU A 26 -7.26 17.69 -2.48
N GLU A 27 -8.01 18.07 -3.51
CA GLU A 27 -7.59 19.06 -4.51
C GLU A 27 -7.22 20.40 -3.87
N LYS A 28 -8.01 20.90 -2.91
CA LYS A 28 -7.70 22.13 -2.18
C LYS A 28 -6.43 22.03 -1.35
N ILE A 29 -6.16 20.86 -0.76
CA ILE A 29 -4.92 20.62 -0.01
C ILE A 29 -3.74 20.60 -0.97
N LEU A 30 -3.84 19.88 -2.09
CA LEU A 30 -2.79 19.83 -3.10
C LEU A 30 -2.45 21.22 -3.65
N ASP A 31 -3.45 22.10 -3.88
CA ASP A 31 -3.23 23.49 -4.31
C ASP A 31 -2.34 24.26 -3.32
N GLN A 32 -2.56 24.06 -2.01
CA GLN A 32 -1.78 24.73 -0.98
C GLN A 32 -0.38 24.12 -0.82
N LEU A 33 -0.25 22.79 -0.99
CA LEU A 33 1.03 22.10 -0.95
C LEU A 33 1.91 22.50 -2.14
N ASP A 34 1.33 22.56 -3.34
CA ASP A 34 2.02 23.00 -4.57
C ASP A 34 2.58 24.43 -4.44
N GLN A 35 1.79 25.36 -3.88
CA GLN A 35 2.25 26.73 -3.61
C GLN A 35 3.43 26.81 -2.64
N ARG A 36 3.59 25.80 -1.76
CA ARG A 36 4.70 25.71 -0.79
C ARG A 36 5.86 24.83 -1.27
N GLY A 37 5.73 24.24 -2.45
CA GLY A 37 6.71 23.31 -2.99
C GLY A 37 6.83 22.03 -2.17
N ILE A 38 5.70 21.53 -1.64
CA ILE A 38 5.59 20.30 -0.84
C ILE A 38 4.97 19.21 -1.70
N ARG A 39 5.63 18.06 -1.78
CA ARG A 39 5.16 16.92 -2.56
C ARG A 39 4.17 16.08 -1.76
N PHE A 40 3.15 15.58 -2.43
CA PHE A 40 2.20 14.64 -1.85
C PHE A 40 2.43 13.23 -2.40
N VAL A 41 2.75 12.29 -1.52
CA VAL A 41 3.03 10.90 -1.85
C VAL A 41 1.95 10.01 -1.25
N ILE A 42 1.40 9.12 -2.05
CA ILE A 42 0.53 8.04 -1.58
C ILE A 42 1.34 6.75 -1.62
N ALA A 43 1.55 6.12 -0.46
CA ALA A 43 2.28 4.88 -0.30
C ALA A 43 1.31 3.77 0.11
N THR A 44 1.03 2.83 -0.80
CA THR A 44 -0.05 1.85 -0.62
C THR A 44 0.32 0.44 -1.08
N GLY A 45 -0.33 -0.56 -0.49
CA GLY A 45 -0.31 -1.94 -0.98
C GLY A 45 -1.06 -2.15 -2.31
N ASN A 46 -1.89 -1.19 -2.68
CA ASN A 46 -2.68 -1.25 -3.92
C ASN A 46 -1.83 -1.11 -5.18
N GLU A 47 -2.44 -1.48 -6.29
CA GLU A 47 -1.87 -1.34 -7.62
C GLU A 47 -2.25 -0.02 -8.29
N ILE A 48 -1.42 0.42 -9.25
CA ILE A 48 -1.58 1.68 -9.98
C ILE A 48 -2.99 1.87 -10.59
N HIS A 49 -3.59 0.79 -11.06
CA HIS A 49 -4.92 0.88 -11.67
C HIS A 49 -6.01 1.33 -10.69
N ARG A 50 -5.95 0.87 -9.43
CA ARG A 50 -6.87 1.32 -8.39
C ARG A 50 -6.61 2.78 -8.04
N MET A 51 -5.35 3.18 -7.98
CA MET A 51 -4.99 4.57 -7.71
C MET A 51 -5.50 5.52 -8.80
N ARG A 52 -5.35 5.16 -10.07
CA ARG A 52 -5.89 5.93 -11.19
C ARG A 52 -7.41 6.10 -11.13
N GLN A 53 -8.13 5.09 -10.65
CA GLN A 53 -9.58 5.19 -10.50
C GLN A 53 -10.00 6.07 -9.33
N LEU A 54 -9.32 5.94 -8.19
CA LEU A 54 -9.65 6.71 -6.99
C LEU A 54 -9.27 8.18 -7.11
N LEU A 55 -8.13 8.47 -7.73
CA LEU A 55 -7.59 9.82 -7.85
C LEU A 55 -8.15 10.61 -9.04
N GLU A 56 -8.69 9.91 -10.03
CA GLU A 56 -9.24 10.54 -11.24
C GLU A 56 -8.24 11.52 -11.89
N HIS A 57 -8.63 12.78 -12.07
CA HIS A 57 -7.79 13.84 -12.62
C HIS A 57 -6.65 14.29 -11.71
N LEU A 58 -6.63 13.90 -10.44
CA LEU A 58 -5.57 14.24 -9.50
C LEU A 58 -4.34 13.32 -9.59
N VAL A 59 -4.42 12.24 -10.37
CA VAL A 59 -3.35 11.22 -10.44
C VAL A 59 -2.01 11.79 -10.87
N ASP A 60 -1.98 12.81 -11.72
CA ASP A 60 -0.76 13.46 -12.19
C ASP A 60 -0.16 14.44 -11.16
N ARG A 61 -0.94 14.81 -10.13
CA ARG A 61 -0.53 15.76 -9.08
C ARG A 61 0.11 15.10 -7.87
N VAL A 62 0.07 13.77 -7.79
CA VAL A 62 0.60 13.01 -6.66
C VAL A 62 1.68 12.05 -7.13
N VAL A 63 2.60 11.74 -6.23
CA VAL A 63 3.57 10.67 -6.44
C VAL A 63 3.02 9.40 -5.82
N LEU A 64 3.13 8.27 -6.51
CA LEU A 64 2.55 7.01 -6.07
C LEU A 64 3.66 5.99 -5.80
N VAL A 65 3.68 5.48 -4.60
CA VAL A 65 4.48 4.33 -4.16
C VAL A 65 3.48 3.18 -3.99
N VAL A 66 3.38 2.31 -4.99
CA VAL A 66 2.36 1.25 -5.05
C VAL A 66 2.98 -0.14 -4.86
N ALA A 67 2.13 -1.16 -4.70
CA ALA A 67 2.54 -2.54 -4.43
C ALA A 67 3.52 -2.62 -3.23
N ASN A 68 3.23 -1.88 -2.13
CA ASN A 68 4.07 -1.77 -0.94
C ASN A 68 5.51 -1.34 -1.23
N GLY A 69 5.71 -0.42 -2.16
CA GLY A 69 7.05 0.09 -2.50
C GLY A 69 7.62 -0.45 -3.79
N ALA A 70 7.13 -1.58 -4.30
CA ALA A 70 7.73 -2.25 -5.44
C ALA A 70 7.65 -1.45 -6.76
N ARG A 71 6.76 -0.46 -6.87
CA ARG A 71 6.68 0.45 -8.02
C ARG A 71 6.48 1.89 -7.59
N ILE A 72 7.16 2.79 -8.30
CA ILE A 72 7.07 4.24 -8.07
C ILE A 72 6.63 4.92 -9.36
N PHE A 73 5.62 5.78 -9.26
CA PHE A 73 5.12 6.59 -10.35
C PHE A 73 5.20 8.07 -9.97
N GLU A 74 5.70 8.89 -10.86
CA GLU A 74 5.71 10.34 -10.77
C GLU A 74 5.08 10.91 -12.04
N ASN A 75 4.17 11.88 -11.94
CA ASN A 75 3.34 12.35 -13.05
C ASN A 75 2.65 11.20 -13.83
N ASN A 76 2.16 10.19 -13.07
CA ASN A 76 1.51 9.00 -13.61
C ASN A 76 2.39 8.12 -14.54
N GLU A 77 3.70 8.38 -14.59
CA GLU A 77 4.69 7.61 -15.33
C GLU A 77 5.50 6.71 -14.39
N LEU A 78 5.73 5.45 -14.79
CA LEU A 78 6.56 4.52 -14.02
C LEU A 78 8.01 4.99 -14.06
N ILE A 79 8.57 5.36 -12.90
CA ILE A 79 9.97 5.79 -12.79
C ILE A 79 10.88 4.72 -12.19
N GLN A 80 10.31 3.77 -11.45
CA GLN A 80 11.07 2.68 -10.83
C GLN A 80 10.18 1.47 -10.58
N ALA A 81 10.73 0.26 -10.77
CA ALA A 81 10.11 -0.99 -10.36
C ALA A 81 11.16 -1.95 -9.81
N GLN A 82 10.83 -2.63 -8.72
CA GLN A 82 11.64 -3.67 -8.10
C GLN A 82 10.86 -4.98 -8.12
N THR A 83 11.36 -5.96 -8.84
CA THR A 83 10.79 -7.31 -8.88
C THR A 83 11.54 -8.26 -7.95
N TRP A 84 10.87 -9.32 -7.54
CA TRP A 84 11.46 -10.38 -6.73
C TRP A 84 12.58 -11.11 -7.48
N ASP A 85 13.51 -11.64 -6.71
CA ASP A 85 14.47 -12.63 -7.19
C ASP A 85 13.73 -13.91 -7.65
N ASP A 86 14.03 -14.38 -8.86
CA ASP A 86 13.39 -15.57 -9.45
C ASP A 86 13.53 -16.79 -8.54
N ALA A 87 14.68 -16.96 -7.85
CA ALA A 87 14.89 -18.05 -6.91
C ALA A 87 13.94 -18.03 -5.71
N ILE A 88 13.45 -16.86 -5.31
CA ILE A 88 12.43 -16.74 -4.26
C ILE A 88 11.06 -17.11 -4.84
N VAL A 89 10.75 -16.65 -6.04
CA VAL A 89 9.49 -16.95 -6.73
C VAL A 89 9.34 -18.46 -6.94
N ASP A 90 10.39 -19.12 -7.45
CA ASP A 90 10.40 -20.55 -7.71
C ASP A 90 10.24 -21.40 -6.43
N LYS A 91 10.64 -20.88 -5.27
CA LYS A 91 10.39 -21.52 -3.97
C LYS A 91 8.98 -21.23 -3.45
N ALA A 92 8.47 -20.02 -3.66
CA ALA A 92 7.20 -19.58 -3.11
C ALA A 92 5.99 -20.21 -3.82
N LEU A 93 5.98 -20.25 -5.14
CA LEU A 93 4.83 -20.72 -5.91
C LEU A 93 4.41 -22.17 -5.54
N PRO A 94 5.32 -23.17 -5.52
CA PRO A 94 4.97 -24.54 -5.13
C PRO A 94 4.45 -24.65 -3.70
N HIS A 95 4.95 -23.79 -2.79
CA HIS A 95 4.51 -23.80 -1.40
C HIS A 95 3.03 -23.40 -1.27
N PHE A 96 2.58 -22.41 -2.04
CA PHE A 96 1.20 -21.91 -1.97
C PHE A 96 0.24 -22.63 -2.92
N GLU A 97 0.73 -23.40 -3.91
CA GLU A 97 -0.10 -23.99 -4.96
C GLU A 97 -1.26 -24.83 -4.43
N GLY A 98 -1.03 -25.65 -3.42
CA GLY A 98 -2.03 -26.55 -2.85
C GLY A 98 -3.18 -25.86 -2.13
N ARG A 99 -3.00 -24.61 -1.69
CA ARG A 99 -3.98 -23.81 -0.96
C ARG A 99 -4.33 -22.49 -1.64
N ALA A 100 -3.85 -22.27 -2.87
CA ALA A 100 -3.99 -21.00 -3.57
C ALA A 100 -5.47 -20.52 -3.68
N CYS A 101 -6.39 -21.43 -4.00
CA CYS A 101 -7.81 -21.10 -4.06
C CYS A 101 -8.41 -20.85 -2.67
N GLN A 102 -8.04 -21.65 -1.67
CA GLN A 102 -8.56 -21.53 -0.30
C GLN A 102 -8.13 -20.21 0.34
N ASP A 103 -6.87 -19.83 0.17
CA ASP A 103 -6.28 -18.63 0.76
C ASP A 103 -6.38 -17.41 -0.17
N GLN A 104 -7.18 -17.51 -1.24
CA GLN A 104 -7.39 -16.42 -2.22
C GLN A 104 -6.06 -15.79 -2.67
N PHE A 105 -5.10 -16.67 -2.98
CA PHE A 105 -3.72 -16.28 -3.27
C PHE A 105 -3.60 -15.56 -4.60
N VAL A 106 -3.03 -14.37 -4.58
CA VAL A 106 -2.80 -13.51 -5.74
C VAL A 106 -1.31 -13.28 -5.92
N VAL A 107 -0.82 -13.47 -7.14
CA VAL A 107 0.51 -13.02 -7.55
C VAL A 107 0.36 -11.73 -8.35
N THR A 108 0.91 -10.64 -7.86
CA THR A 108 0.96 -9.37 -8.57
C THR A 108 2.30 -9.26 -9.28
N GLY A 109 2.27 -9.27 -10.60
CA GLY A 109 3.44 -9.10 -11.46
C GLY A 109 3.39 -7.82 -12.28
N MET A 110 4.43 -7.58 -13.06
CA MET A 110 4.49 -6.44 -13.99
C MET A 110 3.38 -6.48 -15.06
N LYS A 111 2.87 -7.68 -15.38
CA LYS A 111 1.80 -7.90 -16.38
C LYS A 111 0.39 -7.89 -15.78
N GLY A 112 0.23 -7.73 -14.46
CA GLY A 112 -1.07 -7.69 -13.77
C GLY A 112 -1.17 -8.63 -12.58
N GLY A 113 -2.41 -8.85 -12.12
CA GLY A 113 -2.74 -9.79 -11.06
C GLY A 113 -3.09 -11.17 -11.61
N PHE A 114 -2.55 -12.22 -11.02
CA PHE A 114 -2.76 -13.60 -11.42
C PHE A 114 -3.27 -14.42 -10.26
N VAL A 115 -4.27 -15.24 -10.52
CA VAL A 115 -4.90 -16.14 -9.55
C VAL A 115 -5.11 -17.50 -10.18
N LYS A 116 -5.10 -18.54 -9.35
CA LYS A 116 -5.41 -19.91 -9.81
C LYS A 116 -6.89 -20.00 -10.17
N GLU A 117 -7.20 -20.69 -11.28
CA GLU A 117 -8.58 -20.95 -11.67
C GLU A 117 -9.34 -21.67 -10.55
N GLY A 118 -10.59 -21.28 -10.34
CA GLY A 118 -11.40 -21.77 -9.22
C GLY A 118 -11.26 -20.96 -7.92
N THR A 119 -10.40 -19.94 -7.87
CA THR A 119 -10.36 -19.01 -6.74
C THR A 119 -11.63 -18.17 -6.70
N ILE A 120 -12.28 -18.16 -5.53
CA ILE A 120 -13.45 -17.31 -5.25
C ILE A 120 -13.05 -16.36 -4.15
N PHE A 121 -13.11 -15.06 -4.44
CA PHE A 121 -12.87 -14.03 -3.45
C PHE A 121 -14.11 -13.84 -2.60
N THR A 122 -13.95 -13.98 -1.28
CA THR A 122 -15.02 -13.76 -0.29
C THR A 122 -14.85 -12.39 0.35
N ASP A 123 -15.93 -11.87 0.91
CA ASP A 123 -15.96 -10.66 1.73
C ASP A 123 -15.52 -9.36 1.02
N LEU A 124 -15.35 -9.36 -0.32
CA LEU A 124 -15.03 -8.15 -1.08
C LEU A 124 -16.06 -7.03 -0.85
N GLU A 125 -17.31 -7.40 -0.63
CA GLU A 125 -18.41 -6.46 -0.39
C GLU A 125 -18.24 -5.66 0.92
N SER A 126 -17.39 -6.14 1.84
CA SER A 126 -17.11 -5.47 3.11
C SER A 126 -16.31 -4.17 2.93
N PHE A 127 -15.56 -4.06 1.81
CA PHE A 127 -14.65 -2.93 1.55
C PHE A 127 -14.64 -2.44 0.10
N MET A 128 -15.46 -3.04 -0.77
CA MET A 128 -15.58 -2.67 -2.19
C MET A 128 -17.05 -2.51 -2.60
N THR A 129 -17.32 -1.52 -3.44
CA THR A 129 -18.62 -1.40 -4.09
C THR A 129 -18.79 -2.48 -5.19
N PRO A 130 -20.02 -2.83 -5.61
CA PRO A 130 -20.23 -3.79 -6.70
C PRO A 130 -19.46 -3.45 -7.99
N GLU A 131 -19.38 -2.18 -8.35
CA GLU A 131 -18.61 -1.71 -9.51
C GLU A 131 -17.10 -1.94 -9.34
N MET A 132 -16.57 -1.73 -8.13
CA MET A 132 -15.16 -1.99 -7.82
C MET A 132 -14.85 -3.48 -7.88
N ILE A 133 -15.76 -4.34 -7.42
CA ILE A 133 -15.63 -5.81 -7.48
C ILE A 133 -15.59 -6.27 -8.95
N GLU A 134 -16.49 -5.78 -9.78
CA GLU A 134 -16.49 -6.09 -11.21
C GLU A 134 -15.16 -5.72 -11.87
N LYS A 135 -14.67 -4.50 -11.62
CA LYS A 135 -13.37 -4.02 -12.13
C LYS A 135 -12.20 -4.81 -11.56
N PHE A 136 -12.28 -5.29 -10.31
CA PHE A 136 -11.28 -6.15 -9.71
C PHE A 136 -11.18 -7.48 -10.47
N TYR A 137 -12.30 -8.18 -10.68
CA TYR A 137 -12.32 -9.43 -11.43
C TYR A 137 -11.85 -9.26 -12.88
N GLN A 138 -12.22 -8.17 -13.56
CA GLN A 138 -11.78 -7.88 -14.93
C GLN A 138 -10.25 -7.73 -15.07
N ARG A 139 -9.54 -7.43 -13.97
CA ARG A 139 -8.08 -7.26 -13.95
C ARG A 139 -7.33 -8.49 -13.52
N MET A 140 -8.00 -9.47 -12.92
CA MET A 140 -7.40 -10.72 -12.53
C MET A 140 -7.33 -11.67 -13.72
N GLN A 141 -6.16 -12.25 -13.93
CA GLN A 141 -5.95 -13.30 -14.91
C GLN A 141 -6.08 -14.63 -14.19
N PHE A 142 -7.13 -15.38 -14.51
CA PHE A 142 -7.36 -16.70 -13.97
C PHE A 142 -6.59 -17.71 -14.81
N VAL A 143 -5.70 -18.47 -14.18
CA VAL A 143 -4.79 -19.41 -14.86
C VAL A 143 -4.83 -20.80 -14.20
N ASP A 144 -4.63 -21.85 -14.98
CA ASP A 144 -4.61 -23.22 -14.48
C ASP A 144 -3.49 -23.45 -13.45
N ALA A 145 -2.31 -22.85 -13.69
CA ALA A 145 -1.16 -22.92 -12.82
C ALA A 145 -0.45 -21.56 -12.75
N LEU A 146 0.03 -21.22 -11.56
CA LEU A 146 0.83 -20.01 -11.33
C LEU A 146 2.31 -20.34 -11.62
N THR A 147 2.84 -19.83 -12.73
CA THR A 147 4.23 -20.07 -13.17
C THR A 147 4.98 -18.74 -13.36
N SER A 148 6.27 -18.70 -13.08
CA SER A 148 7.06 -17.47 -13.03
C SER A 148 7.13 -16.72 -14.37
N ASP A 149 7.02 -17.42 -15.51
CA ASP A 149 7.04 -16.83 -16.86
C ASP A 149 5.80 -15.99 -17.19
N LEU A 150 4.70 -16.21 -16.48
CA LEU A 150 3.45 -15.45 -16.68
C LEU A 150 3.59 -14.00 -16.25
N PHE A 151 4.28 -13.73 -15.14
CA PHE A 151 4.16 -12.48 -14.41
C PHE A 151 5.00 -11.32 -14.99
N GLY A 152 6.06 -11.63 -15.74
CA GLY A 152 7.02 -10.63 -16.22
C GLY A 152 7.88 -10.00 -15.11
N GLY A 153 8.02 -10.72 -13.99
CA GLY A 153 8.60 -10.29 -12.74
C GLY A 153 7.53 -10.08 -11.67
N VAL A 154 7.71 -10.68 -10.50
CA VAL A 154 6.80 -10.57 -9.35
C VAL A 154 7.10 -9.30 -8.56
N LEU A 155 6.07 -8.56 -8.21
CA LEU A 155 6.15 -7.34 -7.39
C LEU A 155 5.81 -7.63 -5.93
N LYS A 156 4.72 -8.36 -5.72
CA LYS A 156 4.28 -8.87 -4.42
C LYS A 156 3.40 -10.10 -4.61
N MET A 157 3.19 -10.83 -3.53
CA MET A 157 2.12 -11.81 -3.43
C MET A 157 1.17 -11.38 -2.32
N SER A 158 -0.06 -11.82 -2.34
CA SER A 158 -1.03 -11.54 -1.29
C SER A 158 -2.03 -12.66 -1.14
N MET A 159 -2.69 -12.73 0.03
CA MET A 159 -3.74 -13.70 0.30
C MET A 159 -4.74 -13.16 1.31
N VAL A 160 -5.92 -13.77 1.36
CA VAL A 160 -6.94 -13.50 2.37
C VAL A 160 -7.22 -14.78 3.11
N VAL A 161 -6.93 -14.82 4.41
CA VAL A 161 -6.96 -16.07 5.21
C VAL A 161 -7.99 -16.07 6.34
N GLY A 162 -8.65 -14.94 6.58
CA GLY A 162 -9.52 -14.75 7.75
C GLY A 162 -8.73 -14.47 9.03
N GLU A 163 -9.35 -13.75 9.95
CA GLU A 163 -8.71 -13.29 11.20
C GLU A 163 -8.22 -14.44 12.09
N GLU A 164 -8.92 -15.58 12.11
CA GLU A 164 -8.58 -16.74 12.94
C GLU A 164 -7.27 -17.43 12.51
N ARG A 165 -6.89 -17.28 11.24
CA ARG A 165 -5.67 -17.90 10.69
C ARG A 165 -4.53 -16.89 10.49
N LEU A 166 -4.82 -15.60 10.61
CA LEU A 166 -3.91 -14.51 10.26
C LEU A 166 -2.54 -14.68 10.94
N SER A 167 -2.51 -14.77 12.27
CA SER A 167 -1.25 -14.87 13.03
C SER A 167 -0.44 -16.10 12.66
N SER A 168 -1.09 -17.28 12.55
CA SER A 168 -0.38 -18.53 12.25
C SER A 168 0.20 -18.56 10.83
N VAL A 169 -0.48 -17.95 9.86
CA VAL A 169 -0.01 -17.88 8.48
C VAL A 169 1.11 -16.84 8.33
N LEU A 170 1.02 -15.72 9.05
CA LEU A 170 2.11 -14.74 9.11
C LEU A 170 3.41 -15.35 9.66
N GLU A 171 3.33 -16.09 10.79
CA GLU A 171 4.46 -16.80 11.37
C GLU A 171 5.04 -17.83 10.40
N GLU A 172 4.18 -18.68 9.81
CA GLU A 172 4.57 -19.71 8.83
C GLU A 172 5.39 -19.10 7.67
N ILE A 173 4.88 -18.01 7.06
CA ILE A 173 5.53 -17.42 5.90
C ILE A 173 6.86 -16.75 6.28
N ASN A 174 6.90 -16.03 7.42
CA ASN A 174 8.11 -15.36 7.86
C ASN A 174 9.24 -16.35 8.23
N ASP A 175 8.90 -17.54 8.73
CA ASP A 175 9.87 -18.59 9.04
C ASP A 175 10.37 -19.34 7.80
N LEU A 176 9.53 -19.46 6.75
CA LEU A 176 9.78 -20.35 5.61
C LEU A 176 10.93 -19.90 4.70
N PHE A 177 11.18 -18.60 4.56
CA PHE A 177 12.05 -18.04 3.52
C PHE A 177 13.37 -17.48 4.02
N ASP A 178 13.84 -17.85 5.21
CA ASP A 178 15.13 -17.44 5.76
C ASP A 178 15.35 -15.91 5.75
N GLY A 179 14.29 -15.15 6.06
CA GLY A 179 14.30 -13.69 6.08
C GLY A 179 14.35 -13.01 4.69
N ARG A 180 14.24 -13.76 3.58
CA ARG A 180 14.21 -13.19 2.22
C ARG A 180 12.83 -12.70 1.80
N VAL A 181 11.80 -13.10 2.53
CA VAL A 181 10.40 -12.70 2.35
C VAL A 181 9.88 -12.21 3.68
N ARG A 182 9.01 -11.22 3.66
CA ARG A 182 8.29 -10.72 4.81
C ARG A 182 6.80 -10.73 4.53
N ALA A 183 6.04 -11.38 5.41
CA ALA A 183 4.60 -11.31 5.42
C ALA A 183 4.15 -10.28 6.46
N VAL A 184 3.24 -9.40 6.07
CA VAL A 184 2.66 -8.36 6.94
C VAL A 184 1.15 -8.35 6.78
N SER A 185 0.43 -8.01 7.85
CA SER A 185 -1.00 -7.73 7.77
C SER A 185 -1.23 -6.37 7.10
N SER A 186 -2.21 -6.32 6.21
CA SER A 186 -2.71 -5.08 5.60
C SER A 186 -4.18 -4.82 5.93
N GLY A 187 -4.67 -5.43 7.03
CA GLY A 187 -6.06 -5.32 7.52
C GLY A 187 -7.03 -6.31 6.87
N TYR A 188 -8.21 -6.45 7.46
CA TYR A 188 -9.32 -7.27 6.94
C TYR A 188 -8.95 -8.74 6.62
N GLY A 189 -8.07 -9.36 7.42
CA GLY A 189 -7.59 -10.73 7.17
C GLY A 189 -6.69 -10.89 5.96
N CYS A 190 -6.23 -9.78 5.36
CA CYS A 190 -5.30 -9.77 4.24
C CYS A 190 -3.85 -9.86 4.72
N ILE A 191 -3.05 -10.64 4.00
CA ILE A 191 -1.61 -10.75 4.16
C ILE A 191 -0.95 -10.28 2.86
N ASP A 192 -0.08 -9.30 2.97
CA ASP A 192 0.86 -8.95 1.91
C ASP A 192 2.19 -9.66 2.15
N ILE A 193 2.69 -10.33 1.12
CA ILE A 193 3.96 -11.06 1.13
C ILE A 193 4.91 -10.28 0.23
N LEU A 194 5.97 -9.76 0.83
CA LEU A 194 6.89 -8.82 0.22
C LEU A 194 8.30 -9.43 0.15
N GLN A 195 9.08 -9.06 -0.84
CA GLN A 195 10.52 -9.32 -0.79
C GLN A 195 11.14 -8.51 0.34
N ALA A 196 12.02 -9.13 1.11
CA ALA A 196 12.68 -8.47 2.22
C ALA A 196 13.40 -7.19 1.75
N GLY A 197 13.26 -6.12 2.53
CA GLY A 197 13.80 -4.81 2.21
C GLY A 197 12.95 -3.98 1.23
N ILE A 198 11.87 -4.54 0.64
CA ILE A 198 10.93 -3.80 -0.20
C ILE A 198 9.65 -3.58 0.59
N HIS A 199 9.40 -2.34 0.97
CA HIS A 199 8.26 -1.88 1.75
C HIS A 199 7.97 -0.40 1.43
N LYS A 200 6.90 0.16 1.96
CA LYS A 200 6.51 1.56 1.69
C LYS A 200 7.65 2.56 1.95
N ALA A 201 8.38 2.39 3.05
CA ALA A 201 9.52 3.25 3.38
C ALA A 201 10.67 3.14 2.38
N TRP A 202 10.96 1.95 1.84
CA TRP A 202 11.96 1.80 0.78
C TRP A 202 11.61 2.65 -0.45
N GLY A 203 10.36 2.62 -0.89
CA GLY A 203 9.91 3.46 -2.00
C GLY A 203 10.05 4.96 -1.71
N LEU A 204 9.78 5.38 -0.47
CA LEU A 204 10.00 6.76 -0.03
C LEU A 204 11.50 7.12 0.01
N GLU A 205 12.37 6.21 0.46
CA GLU A 205 13.82 6.42 0.45
C GLU A 205 14.37 6.65 -0.96
N GLU A 206 13.91 5.88 -1.94
CA GLU A 206 14.28 6.07 -3.34
C GLU A 206 13.85 7.45 -3.87
N LEU A 207 12.64 7.89 -3.51
CA LEU A 207 12.15 9.24 -3.83
C LEU A 207 12.97 10.34 -3.13
N LEU A 208 13.29 10.17 -1.84
CA LEU A 208 14.12 11.13 -1.10
C LEU A 208 15.52 11.28 -1.71
N LYS A 209 16.15 10.16 -2.09
CA LYS A 209 17.44 10.18 -2.81
C LYS A 209 17.34 10.97 -4.11
N ARG A 210 16.28 10.75 -4.89
CA ARG A 210 16.02 11.43 -6.16
C ARG A 210 15.80 12.93 -5.99
N TRP A 211 15.17 13.34 -4.88
CA TRP A 211 14.84 14.75 -4.60
C TRP A 211 15.86 15.49 -3.74
N ASP A 212 16.95 14.84 -3.34
CA ASP A 212 17.95 15.37 -2.40
C ASP A 212 17.33 15.85 -1.07
N LEU A 213 16.44 15.03 -0.54
CA LEU A 213 15.72 15.24 0.72
C LEU A 213 16.11 14.19 1.76
N ASN A 214 15.79 14.45 3.02
CA ASN A 214 16.03 13.50 4.11
C ASN A 214 14.74 13.10 4.82
N PRO A 215 14.71 11.96 5.53
CA PRO A 215 13.51 11.44 6.19
C PRO A 215 12.85 12.41 7.17
N ARG A 216 13.61 13.29 7.83
CA ARG A 216 13.06 14.28 8.76
C ARG A 216 12.17 15.32 8.10
N GLN A 217 12.18 15.41 6.77
CA GLN A 217 11.34 16.33 6.00
C GLN A 217 10.01 15.69 5.57
N ILE A 218 9.73 14.48 6.03
CA ILE A 218 8.45 13.77 5.80
C ILE A 218 7.51 13.99 6.97
N MET A 219 6.24 14.26 6.66
CA MET A 219 5.10 14.03 7.53
C MET A 219 4.34 12.82 6.99
N ALA A 220 4.22 11.76 7.78
CA ALA A 220 3.62 10.50 7.36
C ALA A 220 2.32 10.18 8.11
N PHE A 221 1.40 9.47 7.43
CA PHE A 221 0.13 8.97 7.97
C PHE A 221 -0.05 7.50 7.60
N GLY A 222 -0.47 6.68 8.57
CA GLY A 222 -0.70 5.26 8.37
C GLY A 222 -1.55 4.64 9.46
N ASP A 223 -2.02 3.41 9.26
CA ASP A 223 -2.92 2.73 10.20
C ASP A 223 -2.58 1.26 10.46
N SER A 224 -1.74 0.63 9.67
CA SER A 224 -1.50 -0.80 9.77
C SER A 224 -0.02 -1.19 9.75
N GLU A 225 0.27 -2.48 9.96
CA GLU A 225 1.64 -3.00 10.13
C GLU A 225 2.54 -2.68 8.93
N ASN A 226 2.00 -2.62 7.70
CA ASN A 226 2.78 -2.29 6.51
C ASN A 226 3.17 -0.80 6.40
N ASP A 227 2.71 0.04 7.36
CA ASP A 227 3.08 1.45 7.49
C ASP A 227 4.19 1.70 8.51
N VAL A 228 4.52 0.71 9.33
CA VAL A 228 5.40 0.88 10.48
C VAL A 228 6.72 1.53 10.07
N GLU A 229 7.39 1.00 9.06
CA GLU A 229 8.68 1.54 8.61
C GLU A 229 8.55 2.95 8.03
N MET A 230 7.43 3.26 7.38
CA MET A 230 7.14 4.61 6.87
C MET A 230 6.96 5.61 8.01
N LEU A 231 6.24 5.21 9.06
CA LEU A 231 6.03 6.03 10.25
C LEU A 231 7.33 6.22 11.05
N GLU A 232 8.12 5.16 11.23
CA GLU A 232 9.41 5.21 11.95
C GLU A 232 10.42 6.15 11.28
N MET A 233 10.48 6.17 9.94
CA MET A 233 11.43 7.01 9.22
C MET A 233 11.07 8.48 9.20
N ALA A 234 9.77 8.82 9.32
CA ALA A 234 9.27 10.17 9.14
C ALA A 234 9.70 11.13 10.26
N GLY A 235 9.88 12.41 9.91
CA GLY A 235 10.14 13.46 10.89
C GLY A 235 8.94 13.77 11.77
N ILE A 236 7.74 13.63 11.22
CA ILE A 236 6.45 13.70 11.94
C ILE A 236 5.63 12.49 11.48
N ALA A 237 5.20 11.64 12.40
CA ALA A 237 4.44 10.44 12.12
C ALA A 237 3.10 10.47 12.83
N TYR A 238 2.03 10.33 12.07
CA TYR A 238 0.66 10.21 12.57
C TYR A 238 0.14 8.79 12.36
N ALA A 239 -0.17 8.08 13.45
CA ALA A 239 -1.06 6.93 13.36
C ALA A 239 -2.51 7.41 13.40
N MET A 240 -3.37 6.76 12.61
CA MET A 240 -4.80 7.04 12.65
C MET A 240 -5.40 6.52 13.97
N GLU A 241 -6.47 7.15 14.47
CA GLU A 241 -7.16 6.68 15.69
C GLU A 241 -7.64 5.22 15.54
N ASN A 242 -8.06 4.83 14.34
CA ASN A 242 -8.43 3.45 13.96
C ASN A 242 -7.23 2.53 13.70
N ALA A 243 -5.99 2.99 13.81
CA ALA A 243 -4.80 2.20 13.53
C ALA A 243 -4.62 1.02 14.50
N ASP A 244 -3.86 0.02 14.05
CA ASP A 244 -3.43 -1.08 14.90
C ASP A 244 -2.39 -0.63 15.96
N ASP A 245 -2.12 -1.50 16.92
CA ASP A 245 -1.20 -1.19 18.02
C ASP A 245 0.25 -1.03 17.55
N LYS A 246 0.66 -1.71 16.46
CA LYS A 246 2.02 -1.61 15.91
C LYS A 246 2.27 -0.24 15.29
N ALA A 247 1.33 0.24 14.48
CA ALA A 247 1.40 1.57 13.89
C ALA A 247 1.33 2.67 14.94
N LYS A 248 0.45 2.51 15.95
CA LYS A 248 0.37 3.46 17.08
C LYS A 248 1.63 3.52 17.92
N ALA A 249 2.32 2.39 18.08
CA ALA A 249 3.53 2.32 18.92
C ALA A 249 4.72 3.13 18.39
N VAL A 250 4.78 3.33 17.06
CA VAL A 250 5.89 4.03 16.40
C VAL A 250 5.57 5.47 16.00
N ALA A 251 4.30 5.85 16.04
CA ALA A 251 3.87 7.19 15.67
C ALA A 251 4.22 8.23 16.75
N THR A 252 4.47 9.47 16.31
CA THR A 252 4.74 10.61 17.20
C THR A 252 3.47 11.31 17.68
N ALA A 253 2.34 11.11 16.96
CA ALA A 253 1.05 11.71 17.27
C ALA A 253 -0.09 10.83 16.72
N LEU A 254 -1.32 11.10 17.16
CA LEU A 254 -2.53 10.49 16.62
C LEU A 254 -3.28 11.49 15.74
N ALA A 255 -3.76 11.01 14.59
CA ALA A 255 -4.73 11.70 13.76
C ALA A 255 -6.15 11.16 14.06
N PRO A 256 -7.21 11.96 13.91
CA PRO A 256 -8.57 11.43 13.98
C PRO A 256 -8.79 10.25 13.04
N ALA A 257 -9.79 9.41 13.32
CA ALA A 257 -10.08 8.24 12.51
C ALA A 257 -10.30 8.60 11.01
N ASN A 258 -9.99 7.67 10.13
CA ASN A 258 -10.22 7.83 8.68
C ASN A 258 -11.69 8.14 8.35
N SER A 259 -12.65 7.54 9.10
CA SER A 259 -14.09 7.83 8.99
C SER A 259 -14.47 9.28 9.27
N GLN A 260 -13.60 10.02 9.93
CA GLN A 260 -13.74 11.45 10.23
C GLN A 260 -12.91 12.34 9.29
N GLY A 261 -12.19 11.75 8.34
CA GLY A 261 -11.27 12.47 7.46
C GLY A 261 -10.03 13.01 8.19
N GLY A 262 -9.44 12.17 9.05
CA GLY A 262 -8.36 12.58 9.96
C GLY A 262 -7.14 13.16 9.27
N VAL A 263 -6.68 12.57 8.15
CA VAL A 263 -5.55 13.11 7.36
C VAL A 263 -5.84 14.53 6.91
N TYR A 264 -7.03 14.76 6.35
CA TYR A 264 -7.44 16.07 5.88
C TYR A 264 -7.48 17.10 7.01
N GLN A 265 -8.05 16.72 8.17
CA GLN A 265 -8.12 17.63 9.34
C GLN A 265 -6.74 18.05 9.81
N VAL A 266 -5.80 17.09 9.90
CA VAL A 266 -4.42 17.38 10.33
C VAL A 266 -3.75 18.31 9.33
N LEU A 267 -3.86 18.02 8.03
CA LEU A 267 -3.21 18.83 6.98
C LEU A 267 -3.80 20.24 6.89
N GLU A 268 -5.12 20.38 6.95
CA GLU A 268 -5.80 21.69 6.95
C GLU A 268 -5.33 22.55 8.13
N ASN A 269 -5.35 21.99 9.34
CA ASN A 269 -4.88 22.69 10.54
C ASN A 269 -3.40 23.07 10.47
N TRP A 270 -2.56 22.19 9.89
CA TRP A 270 -1.13 22.45 9.74
C TRP A 270 -0.87 23.54 8.69
N LEU A 271 -1.59 23.51 7.57
CA LEU A 271 -1.50 24.50 6.50
C LEU A 271 -1.99 25.89 6.96
N GLU A 272 -3.03 25.97 7.79
CA GLU A 272 -3.54 27.22 8.36
C GLU A 272 -2.55 27.89 9.32
N LYS A 273 -1.80 27.10 10.09
CA LYS A 273 -0.79 27.64 11.03
C LYS A 273 0.46 28.17 10.32
N GLY A 274 0.67 27.83 9.06
CA GLY A 274 1.82 28.31 8.28
C GLY A 274 3.17 27.70 8.70
N GLU A 275 3.15 26.53 9.34
CA GLU A 275 4.32 25.82 9.84
C GLU A 275 5.08 25.09 8.72
#